data_1b8c3cb90e9b2712dbac5516a24a1bbd
#
_entry.id   1b8c3cb90e9b2712dbac5516a24a1bbd
#
_cell.length_a   1.000
_cell.length_b   1.000
_cell.length_c   1.000
_cell.angle_alpha   90.00
_cell.angle_beta   90.00
_cell.angle_gamma   90.00
#
_symmetry.space_group_name_H-M   'P 1'
#
loop_
_entity.id
_entity.type
_entity.pdbx_description
1 polymer ?
#
loop_
_entity_poly.entity_id
_entity_poly.type
_entity_poly.pdbx_seq_one_letter_code
_entity_poly.pdbx_strand_id
1 'polypeptide(L)'
;MQISFEHNFLFVHIPKTGGTSIRSALEPYQTDTASAFPNPLLRQIGINVNHYLGGYRSFQFRKHERIKTVARLLPANAFDSLFKFCFVRNPWDLLVSNYSYVKSNKKHKRHRRMSRMDFREFVEFAVAKEIGFQKPIVSSTSGDLLVNRVGKFETLNEDFESIASIIQIEATLPHLNRVTRPDYREYYDRRLIARVTDCYREDIEEFEYEFDGSASNAAPSKNNCAT
;
A
#
# COMPACT_ATOMS: atom_id res chain seq x y z
N MET A 1 3.32 7.03 -0.53
CA MET A 1 2.22 7.55 -1.35
C MET A 1 2.80 8.43 -2.43
N GLN A 2 2.27 8.41 -3.63
CA GLN A 2 2.65 9.29 -4.76
C GLN A 2 1.39 9.83 -5.41
N ILE A 3 1.44 11.07 -5.85
CA ILE A 3 0.33 11.75 -6.50
C ILE A 3 0.81 12.38 -7.81
N SER A 4 -0.02 12.31 -8.84
CA SER A 4 0.16 13.02 -10.09
C SER A 4 -1.13 13.75 -10.42
N PHE A 5 -1.04 15.06 -10.55
CA PHE A 5 -2.16 15.86 -11.03
C PHE A 5 -2.18 15.98 -12.56
N GLU A 6 -1.05 15.72 -13.19
CA GLU A 6 -0.92 15.69 -14.64
C GLU A 6 -1.53 14.40 -15.22
N HIS A 7 -1.19 13.26 -14.63
CA HIS A 7 -1.72 11.95 -15.01
C HIS A 7 -2.92 11.51 -14.17
N ASN A 8 -3.47 12.40 -13.34
CA ASN A 8 -4.66 12.19 -12.52
C ASN A 8 -4.66 10.91 -11.70
N PHE A 9 -3.55 10.58 -11.02
CA PHE A 9 -3.50 9.39 -10.17
C PHE A 9 -3.03 9.65 -8.73
N LEU A 10 -3.44 8.74 -7.84
CA LEU A 10 -2.96 8.63 -6.47
C LEU A 10 -2.58 7.17 -6.17
N PHE A 11 -1.30 6.89 -6.00
CA PHE A 11 -0.82 5.60 -5.51
C PHE A 11 -0.77 5.57 -3.99
N VAL A 12 -1.60 4.72 -3.38
CA VAL A 12 -1.62 4.48 -1.94
C VAL A 12 -0.67 3.33 -1.60
N HIS A 13 0.45 3.66 -0.96
CA HIS A 13 1.51 2.68 -0.70
C HIS A 13 1.28 1.91 0.58
N ILE A 14 0.80 0.68 0.48
CA ILE A 14 0.74 -0.29 1.57
C ILE A 14 2.13 -0.91 1.79
N PRO A 15 2.60 -1.07 3.05
CA PRO A 15 3.91 -1.68 3.31
C PRO A 15 4.01 -3.12 2.81
N LYS A 16 5.14 -3.49 2.21
CA LYS A 16 5.49 -4.88 1.81
C LYS A 16 4.66 -5.48 0.66
N THR A 17 4.02 -4.66 -0.15
CA THR A 17 3.23 -5.03 -1.33
C THR A 17 3.91 -4.64 -2.66
N GLY A 18 5.24 -4.71 -2.75
CA GLY A 18 5.96 -4.32 -3.98
C GLY A 18 6.14 -2.81 -4.18
N GLY A 19 5.65 -1.99 -3.25
CA GLY A 19 5.58 -0.54 -3.41
C GLY A 19 6.91 0.19 -3.62
N THR A 20 8.07 -0.44 -3.43
CA THR A 20 9.36 0.17 -3.79
C THR A 20 9.57 0.19 -5.29
N SER A 21 9.31 -0.93 -5.98
CA SER A 21 9.37 -1.03 -7.44
C SER A 21 8.32 -0.14 -8.11
N ILE A 22 7.08 -0.17 -7.59
CA ILE A 22 5.98 0.68 -8.08
C ILE A 22 6.36 2.16 -7.95
N ARG A 23 6.86 2.59 -6.79
CA ARG A 23 7.27 3.98 -6.60
C ARG A 23 8.40 4.41 -7.53
N SER A 24 9.36 3.53 -7.79
CA SER A 24 10.43 3.81 -8.74
C SER A 24 9.91 3.97 -10.17
N ALA A 25 8.96 3.12 -10.57
CA ALA A 25 8.32 3.21 -11.89
C ALA A 25 7.46 4.48 -12.06
N LEU A 26 6.80 4.92 -10.97
CA LEU A 26 5.93 6.10 -10.98
C LEU A 26 6.68 7.43 -10.74
N GLU A 27 7.95 7.38 -10.32
CA GLU A 27 8.72 8.59 -9.97
C GLU A 27 8.76 9.64 -11.08
N PRO A 28 8.96 9.29 -12.38
CA PRO A 28 8.97 10.27 -13.47
C PRO A 28 7.62 10.98 -13.69
N TYR A 29 6.53 10.36 -13.26
CA TYR A 29 5.14 10.82 -13.50
C TYR A 29 4.53 11.53 -12.30
N GLN A 30 5.18 11.52 -11.13
CA GLN A 30 4.64 12.17 -9.95
C GLN A 30 4.74 13.69 -10.05
N THR A 31 3.75 14.39 -9.49
CA THR A 31 3.83 15.84 -9.35
C THR A 31 4.93 16.20 -8.35
N ASP A 32 5.90 17.02 -8.77
CA ASP A 32 6.90 17.55 -7.86
C ASP A 32 6.28 18.61 -6.94
N THR A 33 5.87 18.14 -5.77
CA THR A 33 5.31 19.02 -4.72
C THR A 33 6.39 19.63 -3.85
N ALA A 34 7.64 19.22 -4.03
CA ALA A 34 8.76 19.67 -3.21
C ALA A 34 9.30 21.02 -3.64
N SER A 35 9.31 21.31 -4.93
CA SER A 35 9.74 22.58 -5.51
C SER A 35 8.67 23.66 -5.49
N ALA A 36 7.39 23.31 -5.23
CA ALA A 36 6.30 24.27 -5.19
C ALA A 36 6.48 25.27 -4.05
N PHE A 37 6.47 26.57 -4.38
CA PHE A 37 6.48 27.64 -3.37
C PHE A 37 5.24 27.54 -2.46
N PRO A 38 5.30 27.76 -1.12
CA PRO A 38 6.46 28.21 -0.34
C PRO A 38 7.31 27.10 0.28
N ASN A 39 7.16 25.85 -0.14
CA ASN A 39 7.83 24.68 0.47
C ASN A 39 9.36 24.81 0.54
N PRO A 40 10.10 25.33 -0.48
CA PRO A 40 11.54 25.46 -0.37
C PRO A 40 11.98 26.31 0.82
N LEU A 41 11.25 27.40 1.10
CA LEU A 41 11.52 28.29 2.23
C LEU A 41 11.15 27.63 3.56
N LEU A 42 9.98 27.01 3.63
CA LEU A 42 9.48 26.37 4.86
C LEU A 42 10.33 25.16 5.25
N ARG A 43 10.87 24.43 4.27
CA ARG A 43 11.79 23.31 4.51
C ARG A 43 13.09 23.72 5.16
N GLN A 44 13.60 24.92 4.86
CA GLN A 44 14.82 25.44 5.50
C GLN A 44 14.65 25.59 7.01
N ILE A 45 13.43 25.78 7.47
CA ILE A 45 13.06 25.89 8.90
C ILE A 45 12.37 24.61 9.41
N GLY A 46 12.45 23.50 8.66
CA GLY A 46 11.92 22.20 9.08
C GLY A 46 10.39 22.03 8.98
N ILE A 47 9.70 22.97 8.34
CA ILE A 47 8.23 22.93 8.19
C ILE A 47 7.86 22.36 6.82
N ASN A 48 7.02 21.31 6.83
CA ASN A 48 6.38 20.76 5.63
C ASN A 48 4.88 21.05 5.67
N VAL A 49 4.40 21.80 4.68
CA VAL A 49 2.99 22.19 4.60
C VAL A 49 2.35 21.56 3.37
N ASN A 50 1.21 20.91 3.59
CA ASN A 50 0.33 20.44 2.54
C ASN A 50 -0.75 21.48 2.33
N HIS A 51 -0.85 22.04 1.10
CA HIS A 51 -1.88 23.01 0.76
C HIS A 51 -2.33 22.86 -0.69
N TYR A 52 -3.55 23.29 -0.93
CA TYR A 52 -4.17 23.37 -2.25
C TYR A 52 -4.90 24.71 -2.38
N LEU A 53 -4.29 25.65 -3.07
CA LEU A 53 -4.80 27.01 -3.25
C LEU A 53 -4.86 27.34 -4.75
N GLY A 54 -6.04 27.22 -5.37
CA GLY A 54 -6.22 27.48 -6.79
C GLY A 54 -5.35 26.56 -7.66
N GLY A 55 -4.46 27.13 -8.48
CA GLY A 55 -3.47 26.39 -9.26
C GLY A 55 -2.25 25.92 -8.48
N TYR A 56 -2.21 26.19 -7.20
CA TYR A 56 -1.08 25.95 -6.33
C TYR A 56 -1.25 24.62 -5.57
N ARG A 57 -0.36 23.68 -5.80
CA ARG A 57 -0.49 22.31 -5.29
C ARG A 57 0.80 21.90 -4.58
N SER A 58 0.78 21.77 -3.28
CA SER A 58 1.92 21.31 -2.48
C SER A 58 1.46 20.26 -1.48
N PHE A 59 1.75 19.00 -1.76
CA PHE A 59 1.38 17.90 -0.88
C PHE A 59 2.58 17.01 -0.61
N GLN A 60 2.87 16.80 0.69
CA GLN A 60 3.86 15.85 1.14
C GLN A 60 3.22 14.85 2.09
N PHE A 61 2.71 13.78 1.52
CA PHE A 61 2.19 12.69 2.32
C PHE A 61 3.30 11.75 2.77
N ARG A 62 3.13 11.17 3.95
CA ARG A 62 4.02 10.11 4.42
C ARG A 62 3.99 8.95 3.44
N LYS A 63 5.10 8.20 3.38
CA LYS A 63 5.22 7.03 2.48
C LYS A 63 4.03 6.07 2.60
N HIS A 64 3.54 5.83 3.82
CA HIS A 64 2.45 4.92 4.15
C HIS A 64 1.31 5.68 4.83
N GLU A 65 0.89 6.80 4.24
CA GLU A 65 -0.24 7.57 4.73
C GLU A 65 -1.56 6.83 4.45
N ARG A 66 -2.55 7.00 5.32
CA ARG A 66 -3.90 6.47 5.09
C ARG A 66 -4.65 7.34 4.09
N ILE A 67 -5.37 6.74 3.17
CA ILE A 67 -6.09 7.47 2.11
C ILE A 67 -7.10 8.48 2.67
N LYS A 68 -7.74 8.18 3.81
CA LYS A 68 -8.66 9.11 4.48
C LYS A 68 -7.99 10.43 4.92
N THR A 69 -6.68 10.43 5.19
CA THR A 69 -5.93 11.67 5.46
C THR A 69 -5.84 12.52 4.20
N VAL A 70 -5.62 11.88 3.05
CA VAL A 70 -5.59 12.57 1.74
C VAL A 70 -6.94 13.13 1.40
N ALA A 71 -8.01 12.32 1.53
CA ALA A 71 -9.38 12.74 1.28
C ALA A 71 -9.81 13.96 2.12
N ARG A 72 -9.29 14.06 3.36
CA ARG A 72 -9.56 15.20 4.24
C ARG A 72 -8.77 16.47 3.85
N LEU A 73 -7.57 16.31 3.28
CA LEU A 73 -6.66 17.42 2.99
C LEU A 73 -6.85 17.98 1.58
N LEU A 74 -7.28 17.16 0.63
CA LEU A 74 -7.61 17.61 -0.72
C LEU A 74 -9.04 18.16 -0.79
N PRO A 75 -9.30 19.17 -1.61
CA PRO A 75 -10.67 19.49 -2.02
C PRO A 75 -11.36 18.26 -2.62
N ALA A 76 -12.65 18.09 -2.34
CA ALA A 76 -13.40 16.90 -2.77
C ALA A 76 -13.28 16.66 -4.29
N ASN A 77 -13.51 17.70 -5.09
CA ASN A 77 -13.38 17.62 -6.55
C ASN A 77 -11.98 17.20 -7.02
N ALA A 78 -10.92 17.63 -6.33
CA ALA A 78 -9.54 17.22 -6.65
C ALA A 78 -9.26 15.78 -6.22
N PHE A 79 -9.80 15.34 -5.09
CA PHE A 79 -9.68 13.96 -4.65
C PHE A 79 -10.48 13.00 -5.56
N ASP A 80 -11.70 13.39 -5.92
CA ASP A 80 -12.59 12.56 -6.73
C ASP A 80 -12.08 12.38 -8.16
N SER A 81 -11.44 13.41 -8.73
CA SER A 81 -10.86 13.33 -10.08
C SER A 81 -9.65 12.40 -10.20
N LEU A 82 -8.98 12.08 -9.09
CA LEU A 82 -7.82 11.19 -9.11
C LEU A 82 -8.24 9.73 -9.28
N PHE A 83 -7.58 9.01 -10.17
CA PHE A 83 -7.62 7.55 -10.19
C PHE A 83 -6.77 7.00 -9.04
N LYS A 84 -7.42 6.47 -8.03
CA LYS A 84 -6.79 6.00 -6.80
C LYS A 84 -6.55 4.50 -6.85
N PHE A 85 -5.33 4.06 -6.59
CA PHE A 85 -5.01 2.64 -6.60
C PHE A 85 -4.00 2.26 -5.52
N CYS A 86 -4.01 0.99 -5.16
CA CYS A 86 -3.07 0.37 -4.24
C CYS A 86 -2.71 -1.03 -4.71
N PHE A 87 -1.73 -1.63 -4.01
CA PHE A 87 -1.44 -3.06 -4.14
C PHE A 87 -1.54 -3.70 -2.76
N VAL A 88 -2.22 -4.83 -2.72
CA VAL A 88 -2.35 -5.68 -1.53
C VAL A 88 -1.54 -6.96 -1.70
N ARG A 89 -1.39 -7.69 -0.62
CA ARG A 89 -0.67 -8.96 -0.58
C ARG A 89 -1.39 -9.94 0.32
N ASN A 90 -1.32 -11.22 -0.01
CA ASN A 90 -1.82 -12.28 0.85
C ASN A 90 -1.37 -12.05 2.31
N PRO A 91 -2.30 -11.92 3.28
CA PRO A 91 -1.99 -11.53 4.67
C PRO A 91 -0.98 -12.44 5.35
N TRP A 92 -1.02 -13.74 5.08
CA TRP A 92 -0.05 -14.70 5.63
C TRP A 92 1.35 -14.47 5.05
N ASP A 93 1.45 -14.27 3.75
CA ASP A 93 2.72 -13.97 3.08
C ASP A 93 3.26 -12.58 3.45
N LEU A 94 2.38 -11.61 3.65
CA LEU A 94 2.70 -10.26 4.12
C LEU A 94 3.37 -10.30 5.51
N LEU A 95 2.86 -11.11 6.43
CA LEU A 95 3.42 -11.28 7.76
C LEU A 95 4.82 -11.88 7.72
N VAL A 96 5.03 -12.93 6.91
CA VAL A 96 6.37 -13.52 6.70
C VAL A 96 7.32 -12.51 6.08
N SER A 97 6.85 -11.72 5.11
CA SER A 97 7.65 -10.63 4.50
C SER A 97 8.06 -9.56 5.52
N ASN A 98 7.17 -9.17 6.42
CA ASN A 98 7.48 -8.22 7.49
C ASN A 98 8.48 -8.80 8.49
N TYR A 99 8.29 -10.04 8.92
CA TYR A 99 9.19 -10.74 9.83
C TYR A 99 10.60 -10.82 9.28
N SER A 100 10.74 -11.35 8.06
CA SER A 100 12.02 -11.49 7.39
C SER A 100 12.74 -10.16 7.19
N TYR A 101 11.99 -9.14 6.76
CA TYR A 101 12.52 -7.79 6.56
C TYR A 101 13.08 -7.17 7.84
N VAL A 102 12.36 -7.28 8.95
CA VAL A 102 12.82 -6.68 10.21
C VAL A 102 13.98 -7.46 10.79
N LYS A 103 13.99 -8.80 10.64
CA LYS A 103 15.13 -9.65 11.10
C LYS A 103 16.40 -9.39 10.30
N SER A 104 16.31 -9.14 9.00
CA SER A 104 17.48 -8.87 8.16
C SER A 104 17.98 -7.42 8.26
N ASN A 105 17.11 -6.48 8.56
CA ASN A 105 17.45 -5.04 8.58
C ASN A 105 17.85 -4.56 9.99
N LYS A 106 19.14 -4.64 10.31
CA LYS A 106 19.69 -4.19 11.60
C LYS A 106 19.41 -2.71 11.92
N LYS A 107 19.20 -1.87 10.91
CA LYS A 107 18.87 -0.44 11.08
C LYS A 107 17.39 -0.19 11.37
N HIS A 108 16.54 -1.21 11.26
CA HIS A 108 15.11 -1.05 11.52
C HIS A 108 14.86 -0.84 13.01
N LYS A 109 14.05 0.18 13.36
CA LYS A 109 13.75 0.58 14.76
C LYS A 109 13.22 -0.56 15.65
N ARG A 110 12.60 -1.57 15.07
CA ARG A 110 12.06 -2.74 15.79
C ARG A 110 13.01 -3.95 15.76
N HIS A 111 14.15 -3.87 15.07
CA HIS A 111 15.06 -5.00 14.90
C HIS A 111 15.48 -5.64 16.22
N ARG A 112 15.96 -4.82 17.20
CA ARG A 112 16.41 -5.31 18.51
C ARG A 112 15.38 -6.17 19.23
N ARG A 113 14.10 -5.80 19.12
CA ARG A 113 13.00 -6.55 19.75
C ARG A 113 12.63 -7.79 18.94
N MET A 114 12.42 -7.61 17.64
CA MET A 114 11.86 -8.65 16.77
C MET A 114 12.89 -9.71 16.35
N SER A 115 14.19 -9.41 16.37
CA SER A 115 15.24 -10.40 16.09
C SER A 115 15.29 -11.55 17.08
N ARG A 116 14.75 -11.35 18.30
CA ARG A 116 14.67 -12.36 19.37
C ARG A 116 13.39 -13.18 19.36
N MET A 117 12.39 -12.75 18.58
CA MET A 117 11.10 -13.42 18.48
C MET A 117 11.18 -14.57 17.47
N ASP A 118 10.52 -15.67 17.78
CA ASP A 118 10.12 -16.64 16.77
C ASP A 118 8.96 -16.08 15.91
N PHE A 119 8.52 -16.84 14.91
CA PHE A 119 7.47 -16.35 14.00
C PHE A 119 6.11 -16.26 14.68
N ARG A 120 5.79 -17.17 15.60
CA ARG A 120 4.52 -17.15 16.36
C ARG A 120 4.44 -15.92 17.27
N GLU A 121 5.50 -15.67 18.03
CA GLU A 121 5.61 -14.46 18.88
C GLU A 121 5.49 -13.17 18.06
N PHE A 122 6.10 -13.18 16.86
CA PHE A 122 5.99 -12.06 15.93
C PHE A 122 4.54 -11.85 15.46
N VAL A 123 3.79 -12.90 15.13
CA VAL A 123 2.39 -12.78 14.71
C VAL A 123 1.55 -12.16 15.81
N GLU A 124 1.67 -12.61 17.06
CA GLU A 124 0.94 -12.01 18.20
C GLU A 124 1.35 -10.54 18.39
N PHE A 125 2.61 -10.23 18.27
CA PHE A 125 3.07 -8.85 18.31
C PHE A 125 2.53 -8.02 17.14
N ALA A 126 2.47 -8.59 15.94
CA ALA A 126 1.96 -7.90 14.75
C ALA A 126 0.47 -7.57 14.89
N VAL A 127 -0.33 -8.52 15.36
CA VAL A 127 -1.75 -8.32 15.68
C VAL A 127 -1.93 -7.19 16.69
N ALA A 128 -1.22 -7.24 17.82
CA ALA A 128 -1.31 -6.22 18.86
C ALA A 128 -0.84 -4.82 18.43
N LYS A 129 -0.12 -4.71 17.32
CA LYS A 129 0.40 -3.43 16.77
C LYS A 129 -0.17 -3.10 15.40
N GLU A 130 -1.22 -3.77 14.98
CA GLU A 130 -1.88 -3.58 13.68
C GLU A 130 -0.90 -3.61 12.49
N ILE A 131 0.15 -4.45 12.59
CA ILE A 131 1.14 -4.58 11.52
C ILE A 131 0.57 -5.48 10.43
N GLY A 132 0.53 -4.98 9.20
CA GLY A 132 0.06 -5.75 8.05
C GLY A 132 -1.43 -5.62 7.76
N PHE A 133 -2.21 -4.90 8.57
CA PHE A 133 -3.58 -4.55 8.19
C PHE A 133 -3.55 -3.61 6.97
N GLN A 134 -4.24 -4.00 5.91
CA GLN A 134 -4.19 -3.34 4.60
C GLN A 134 -5.44 -2.49 4.36
N LYS A 135 -6.64 -3.04 4.59
CA LYS A 135 -7.92 -2.36 4.42
C LYS A 135 -7.98 -1.00 5.12
N PRO A 136 -7.56 -0.84 6.38
CA PRO A 136 -7.59 0.46 7.07
C PRO A 136 -6.72 1.55 6.43
N ILE A 137 -5.79 1.19 5.53
CA ILE A 137 -4.94 2.16 4.83
C ILE A 137 -5.69 2.77 3.64
N VAL A 138 -6.59 2.01 3.03
CA VAL A 138 -7.26 2.33 1.76
C VAL A 138 -8.75 2.62 1.92
N SER A 139 -9.26 2.58 3.17
CA SER A 139 -10.69 2.77 3.44
C SER A 139 -11.00 4.11 4.10
N SER A 140 -12.26 4.50 3.98
CA SER A 140 -12.91 5.58 4.72
C SER A 140 -13.02 5.27 6.21
N THR A 141 -13.64 6.16 6.97
CA THR A 141 -13.97 5.92 8.38
C THR A 141 -15.13 4.94 8.55
N SER A 142 -16.02 4.84 7.55
CA SER A 142 -17.13 3.86 7.50
C SER A 142 -16.68 2.47 7.07
N GLY A 143 -15.45 2.31 6.58
CA GLY A 143 -14.90 1.03 6.12
C GLY A 143 -14.96 0.81 4.60
N ASP A 144 -15.58 1.73 3.85
CA ASP A 144 -15.68 1.65 2.41
C ASP A 144 -14.33 1.93 1.74
N LEU A 145 -13.99 1.17 0.70
CA LEU A 145 -12.77 1.41 -0.07
C LEU A 145 -12.82 2.76 -0.79
N LEU A 146 -11.77 3.56 -0.64
CA LEU A 146 -11.60 4.85 -1.31
C LEU A 146 -10.67 4.76 -2.53
N VAL A 147 -10.36 3.55 -2.99
CA VAL A 147 -9.53 3.31 -4.18
C VAL A 147 -10.39 2.81 -5.34
N ASN A 148 -10.01 3.18 -6.55
CA ASN A 148 -10.69 2.75 -7.78
C ASN A 148 -10.19 1.38 -8.26
N ARG A 149 -8.94 1.01 -7.90
CA ARG A 149 -8.34 -0.26 -8.29
C ARG A 149 -7.45 -0.81 -7.18
N VAL A 150 -7.58 -2.10 -6.94
CA VAL A 150 -6.69 -2.87 -6.08
C VAL A 150 -5.95 -3.86 -6.96
N GLY A 151 -4.61 -3.78 -7.00
CA GLY A 151 -3.74 -4.79 -7.60
C GLY A 151 -3.25 -5.77 -6.54
N LYS A 152 -2.86 -6.96 -6.93
CA LYS A 152 -2.30 -7.99 -6.04
C LYS A 152 -0.78 -8.10 -6.21
N PHE A 153 -0.07 -8.30 -5.13
CA PHE A 153 1.40 -8.52 -5.16
C PHE A 153 1.75 -9.80 -5.92
N GLU A 154 0.88 -10.77 -5.86
CA GLU A 154 1.01 -12.08 -6.49
C GLU A 154 0.99 -12.00 -8.03
N THR A 155 0.28 -11.01 -8.57
CA THR A 155 0.17 -10.69 -10.01
C THR A 155 0.69 -9.28 -10.30
N LEU A 156 1.77 -8.87 -9.58
CA LEU A 156 2.23 -7.49 -9.52
C LEU A 156 2.50 -6.85 -10.90
N ASN A 157 3.15 -7.57 -11.81
CA ASN A 157 3.49 -7.04 -13.12
C ASN A 157 2.24 -6.83 -13.99
N GLU A 158 1.37 -7.84 -14.06
CA GLU A 158 0.14 -7.83 -14.85
C GLU A 158 -0.83 -6.74 -14.35
N ASP A 159 -1.01 -6.65 -13.04
CA ASP A 159 -1.85 -5.62 -12.44
C ASP A 159 -1.26 -4.22 -12.63
N PHE A 160 0.06 -4.07 -12.54
CA PHE A 160 0.70 -2.78 -12.76
C PHE A 160 0.59 -2.33 -14.21
N GLU A 161 0.81 -3.21 -15.18
CA GLU A 161 0.63 -2.92 -16.61
C GLU A 161 -0.81 -2.49 -16.92
N SER A 162 -1.80 -3.20 -16.36
CA SER A 162 -3.21 -2.82 -16.47
C SER A 162 -3.48 -1.42 -15.91
N ILE A 163 -2.93 -1.10 -14.74
CA ILE A 163 -3.09 0.21 -14.10
C ILE A 163 -2.37 1.29 -14.90
N ALA A 164 -1.13 1.03 -15.35
CA ALA A 164 -0.35 1.96 -16.17
C ALA A 164 -1.09 2.36 -17.44
N SER A 165 -1.74 1.39 -18.10
CA SER A 165 -2.60 1.64 -19.27
C SER A 165 -3.78 2.56 -18.95
N ILE A 166 -4.46 2.35 -17.79
CA ILE A 166 -5.59 3.18 -17.36
C ILE A 166 -5.17 4.63 -17.11
N ILE A 167 -4.02 4.84 -16.46
CA ILE A 167 -3.50 6.18 -16.15
C ILE A 167 -2.64 6.76 -17.28
N GLN A 168 -2.56 6.07 -18.41
CA GLN A 168 -1.89 6.48 -19.64
C GLN A 168 -0.41 6.86 -19.44
N ILE A 169 0.34 5.96 -18.79
CA ILE A 169 1.79 6.10 -18.62
C ILE A 169 2.53 4.90 -19.22
N GLU A 170 3.71 5.17 -19.74
CA GLU A 170 4.65 4.14 -20.23
C GLU A 170 5.66 3.81 -19.12
N ALA A 171 5.30 2.90 -18.23
CA ALA A 171 6.14 2.51 -17.10
C ALA A 171 6.21 0.99 -16.95
N THR A 172 7.41 0.50 -16.68
CA THR A 172 7.65 -0.91 -16.36
C THR A 172 8.22 -1.03 -14.94
N LEU A 173 7.89 -2.14 -14.26
CA LEU A 173 8.41 -2.35 -12.92
C LEU A 173 9.87 -2.81 -12.96
N PRO A 174 10.79 -2.11 -12.28
CA PRO A 174 12.14 -2.62 -12.10
C PRO A 174 12.12 -3.84 -11.18
N HIS A 175 12.93 -4.86 -11.49
CA HIS A 175 13.10 -6.05 -10.67
C HIS A 175 13.90 -5.74 -9.40
N LEU A 176 13.27 -5.03 -8.44
CA LEU A 176 13.90 -4.65 -7.18
C LEU A 176 13.49 -5.62 -6.06
N ASN A 177 14.50 -6.07 -5.29
CA ASN A 177 14.31 -6.74 -3.99
C ASN A 177 13.62 -8.13 -4.01
N ARG A 178 14.00 -9.00 -4.93
CA ARG A 178 13.63 -10.41 -4.82
C ARG A 178 14.42 -11.04 -3.65
N VAL A 179 13.80 -11.11 -2.49
CA VAL A 179 14.39 -11.81 -1.33
C VAL A 179 14.13 -13.29 -1.50
N THR A 180 15.20 -14.07 -1.63
CA THR A 180 15.12 -15.54 -1.56
C THR A 180 14.78 -15.92 -0.13
N ARG A 181 13.60 -16.51 0.08
CA ARG A 181 13.15 -17.00 1.38
C ARG A 181 12.33 -18.29 1.16
N PRO A 182 12.17 -19.13 2.20
CA PRO A 182 11.25 -20.26 2.16
C PRO A 182 9.82 -19.83 1.80
N ASP A 183 9.03 -20.77 1.32
CA ASP A 183 7.60 -20.51 1.09
C ASP A 183 6.95 -20.07 2.40
N TYR A 184 6.01 -19.10 2.31
CA TYR A 184 5.38 -18.58 3.53
C TYR A 184 4.61 -19.67 4.29
N ARG A 185 4.11 -20.71 3.60
CA ARG A 185 3.37 -21.82 4.19
C ARG A 185 4.19 -22.60 5.21
N GLU A 186 5.50 -22.67 5.04
CA GLU A 186 6.41 -23.36 5.96
C GLU A 186 6.48 -22.74 7.36
N TYR A 187 6.04 -21.49 7.49
CA TYR A 187 6.01 -20.76 8.77
C TYR A 187 4.77 -21.04 9.60
N TYR A 188 3.75 -21.72 9.04
CA TYR A 188 2.42 -21.83 9.62
C TYR A 188 2.04 -23.26 10.01
N ASP A 189 1.52 -23.42 11.20
CA ASP A 189 0.71 -24.56 11.59
C ASP A 189 -0.80 -24.20 11.57
N ARG A 190 -1.66 -25.19 11.78
CA ARG A 190 -3.13 -25.01 11.75
C ARG A 190 -3.63 -23.95 12.74
N ARG A 191 -3.01 -23.85 13.93
CA ARG A 191 -3.40 -22.89 14.96
C ARG A 191 -3.04 -21.46 14.53
N LEU A 192 -1.85 -21.29 13.96
CA LEU A 192 -1.38 -19.99 13.52
C LEU A 192 -2.14 -19.52 12.28
N ILE A 193 -2.51 -20.44 11.36
CA ILE A 193 -3.40 -20.14 10.24
C ILE A 193 -4.73 -19.59 10.76
N ALA A 194 -5.41 -20.32 11.64
CA ALA A 194 -6.68 -19.89 12.23
C ALA A 194 -6.55 -18.52 12.93
N ARG A 195 -5.48 -18.32 13.68
CA ARG A 195 -5.20 -17.05 14.37
C ARG A 195 -5.10 -15.86 13.40
N VAL A 196 -4.38 -16.03 12.30
CA VAL A 196 -4.24 -14.97 11.28
C VAL A 196 -5.56 -14.79 10.53
N THR A 197 -6.26 -15.87 10.19
CA THR A 197 -7.60 -15.81 9.58
C THR A 197 -8.55 -14.95 10.41
N ASP A 198 -8.59 -15.17 11.71
CA ASP A 198 -9.46 -14.39 12.60
C ASP A 198 -9.06 -12.92 12.69
N CYS A 199 -7.77 -12.64 12.88
CA CYS A 199 -7.30 -11.28 13.12
C CYS A 199 -7.27 -10.40 11.86
N TYR A 200 -7.03 -11.00 10.69
CA TYR A 200 -6.96 -10.32 9.41
C TYR A 200 -8.20 -10.57 8.54
N ARG A 201 -9.31 -10.97 9.16
CA ARG A 201 -10.55 -11.34 8.46
C ARG A 201 -11.02 -10.26 7.50
N GLU A 202 -11.01 -9.00 7.90
CA GLU A 202 -11.42 -7.89 7.04
C GLU A 202 -10.57 -7.75 5.77
N ASP A 203 -9.24 -7.97 5.87
CA ASP A 203 -8.37 -7.96 4.70
C ASP A 203 -8.59 -9.19 3.83
N ILE A 204 -8.79 -10.35 4.46
CA ILE A 204 -9.00 -11.64 3.78
C ILE A 204 -10.29 -11.62 2.98
N GLU A 205 -11.39 -11.19 3.59
CA GLU A 205 -12.71 -11.10 2.94
C GLU A 205 -12.75 -10.01 1.87
N GLU A 206 -12.22 -8.79 2.19
CA GLU A 206 -12.25 -7.67 1.27
C GLU A 206 -11.43 -7.90 0.00
N PHE A 207 -10.25 -8.55 0.13
CA PHE A 207 -9.34 -8.75 -0.98
C PHE A 207 -9.34 -10.18 -1.52
N GLU A 208 -10.29 -11.00 -1.07
CA GLU A 208 -10.52 -12.38 -1.54
C GLU A 208 -9.24 -13.24 -1.50
N TYR A 209 -8.64 -13.33 -0.30
CA TYR A 209 -7.46 -14.16 -0.08
C TYR A 209 -7.78 -15.48 0.61
N GLU A 210 -7.05 -16.51 0.21
CA GLU A 210 -7.02 -17.81 0.87
C GLU A 210 -5.60 -18.16 1.29
N PHE A 211 -5.45 -19.05 2.30
CA PHE A 211 -4.12 -19.45 2.80
C PHE A 211 -3.27 -20.12 1.71
N ASP A 212 -3.86 -20.93 0.87
CA ASP A 212 -3.16 -21.69 -0.17
C ASP A 212 -2.68 -20.85 -1.35
N GLY A 213 -2.91 -19.54 -1.33
CA GLY A 213 -2.42 -18.61 -2.34
C GLY A 213 -3.09 -18.74 -3.70
N SER A 214 -4.14 -19.53 -3.80
CA SER A 214 -5.03 -19.50 -4.96
C SER A 214 -5.87 -18.22 -4.87
N ALA A 215 -5.43 -17.16 -5.57
CA ALA A 215 -6.33 -16.08 -5.89
C ALA A 215 -7.50 -16.70 -6.63
N SER A 216 -8.72 -16.58 -6.11
CA SER A 216 -9.88 -16.99 -6.88
C SER A 216 -9.83 -16.20 -8.21
N ASN A 217 -9.74 -16.89 -9.34
CA ASN A 217 -9.84 -16.30 -10.68
C ASN A 217 -11.29 -15.84 -10.97
N ALA A 218 -11.95 -15.28 -9.97
CA ALA A 218 -13.24 -14.68 -10.14
C ALA A 218 -13.06 -13.36 -10.89
N ALA A 219 -13.57 -13.32 -12.09
CA ALA A 219 -13.66 -12.09 -12.88
C ALA A 219 -14.32 -10.97 -12.04
N PRO A 220 -13.88 -9.71 -12.21
CA PRO A 220 -14.43 -8.62 -11.43
C PRO A 220 -15.94 -8.57 -11.57
N SER A 221 -16.64 -8.66 -10.47
CA SER A 221 -18.08 -8.46 -10.44
C SER A 221 -18.38 -7.09 -11.04
N LYS A 222 -19.10 -7.07 -12.15
CA LYS A 222 -19.61 -5.86 -12.76
C LYS A 222 -20.59 -5.23 -11.77
N ASN A 223 -20.12 -4.29 -10.98
CA ASN A 223 -21.04 -3.38 -10.31
C ASN A 223 -21.70 -2.53 -11.38
N ASN A 224 -22.93 -2.91 -11.71
CA ASN A 224 -23.86 -2.12 -12.48
C ASN A 224 -24.05 -0.77 -11.77
N CYS A 225 -23.47 0.28 -12.32
CA CYS A 225 -24.02 1.61 -12.22
C CYS A 225 -25.15 1.67 -13.26
N ALA A 226 -26.37 1.51 -12.82
CA ALA A 226 -27.57 1.84 -13.59
C ALA A 226 -28.36 2.86 -12.81
N THR A 227 -28.50 4.01 -13.49
CA THR A 227 -29.43 5.16 -13.30
C THR A 227 -29.34 5.94 -12.01
#